data_ba43c6c8724df022701322db88979bfc
#
_entry.id   ba43c6c8724df022701322db88979bfc
#
_cell.length_a   1.000
_cell.length_b   1.000
_cell.length_c   1.000
_cell.angle_alpha   90.00
_cell.angle_beta   90.00
_cell.angle_gamma   90.00
#
_symmetry.space_group_name_H-M   'P 1'
#
loop_
_entity.id
_entity.type
_entity.pdbx_description
1 polymer ?
#
loop_
_entity_poly.entity_id
_entity_poly.type
_entity_poly.pdbx_seq_one_letter_code
_entity_poly.pdbx_strand_id
1 'polypeptide(L)'
;MIGTFVYEVKQMQSEIHRVIWMRARVTQDYIRRISNQTRALKLSISHSMDYYEDSILDKRVLYKFKKYSSLKIFGNKNQIKTNSSTSELLKTSVPITPFFLREVEAALGLGGQFETLVETETQSEVVWAYYLSAQKFLYFAPTPKPYKDIFNEGLYQRPFWVQATPKMNPQRKQVISELYNDIGGQGLMITISEPVYFRDQFIGVAAIDIGLDAMRRVLAVGDCIGESILIDENNKIIAKESWIDMNDSTIQLPDGPSEKIFLQEGYYWAFFEIKDQEVRLVHRISAIEFLFSVVLNLLPFWGLICTLGIVSILYIKLKASMEQVSKMIHTDPLTGIANRRGFLKLTQKSLVTFHRHGQSWTILMIDIDHFKQVNDRFGHDTGDRILIKVSQILSANIRQTDVVCRWGGEEFAVFLFGVTPEDSINIAEHLRKEVENKVILKDGKPVTLSIGISEGKGEKNSGLENAFACADQALYQAKTLGRNRVCVFDTTTETF
;
A
#
# COMPACT_ATOMS: atom_id res chain seq x y z
N MET A 1 17.15 -2.17 5.33
CA MET A 1 16.17 -3.08 5.95
C MET A 1 15.73 -2.64 7.34
N ILE A 2 16.59 -2.70 8.35
CA ILE A 2 16.22 -2.28 9.72
C ILE A 2 15.75 -0.82 9.77
N GLY A 3 16.41 0.08 9.06
CA GLY A 3 16.01 1.49 9.01
C GLY A 3 14.62 1.74 8.44
N THR A 4 14.26 1.03 7.38
CA THR A 4 12.92 1.13 6.75
C THR A 4 11.82 0.60 7.67
N PHE A 5 12.07 -0.51 8.35
CA PHE A 5 11.15 -1.06 9.34
C PHE A 5 10.94 -0.11 10.52
N VAL A 6 12.03 0.44 11.08
CA VAL A 6 11.96 1.41 12.20
C VAL A 6 11.24 2.69 11.77
N TYR A 7 11.47 3.15 10.56
CA TYR A 7 10.75 4.30 10.00
C TYR A 7 9.25 4.04 9.91
N GLU A 8 8.85 2.88 9.37
CA GLU A 8 7.45 2.49 9.21
C GLU A 8 6.73 2.35 10.55
N VAL A 9 7.39 1.75 11.55
CA VAL A 9 6.87 1.67 12.93
C VAL A 9 6.59 3.07 13.48
N LYS A 10 7.52 4.01 13.34
CA LYS A 10 7.34 5.38 13.83
C LYS A 10 6.24 6.13 13.09
N GLN A 11 6.15 5.93 11.78
CA GLN A 11 5.11 6.54 10.96
C GLN A 11 3.75 6.04 11.36
N MET A 12 3.57 4.73 11.51
CA MET A 12 2.34 4.11 11.97
C MET A 12 1.95 4.58 13.39
N GLN A 13 2.89 4.64 14.33
CA GLN A 13 2.62 5.19 15.66
C GLN A 13 2.14 6.64 15.60
N SER A 14 2.75 7.47 14.75
CA SER A 14 2.34 8.87 14.58
C SER A 14 0.95 9.00 13.97
N GLU A 15 0.62 8.15 12.99
CA GLU A 15 -0.69 8.13 12.35
C GLU A 15 -1.78 7.66 13.30
N ILE A 16 -1.54 6.57 14.02
CA ILE A 16 -2.41 6.07 15.08
C ILE A 16 -2.65 7.17 16.14
N HIS A 17 -1.61 7.80 16.64
CA HIS A 17 -1.72 8.89 17.62
C HIS A 17 -2.61 10.03 17.11
N ARG A 18 -2.44 10.42 15.84
CA ARG A 18 -3.26 11.46 15.21
C ARG A 18 -4.75 11.08 15.17
N VAL A 19 -5.05 9.82 14.77
CA VAL A 19 -6.44 9.34 14.71
C VAL A 19 -7.05 9.25 16.11
N ILE A 20 -6.33 8.73 17.10
CA ILE A 20 -6.82 8.62 18.48
C ILE A 20 -7.05 10.01 19.06
N TRP A 21 -6.14 10.95 18.84
CA TRP A 21 -6.31 12.34 19.26
C TRP A 21 -7.56 12.97 18.64
N MET A 22 -7.80 12.72 17.34
CA MET A 22 -9.02 13.16 16.67
C MET A 22 -10.27 12.52 17.29
N ARG A 23 -10.25 11.21 17.57
CA ARG A 23 -11.35 10.50 18.26
C ARG A 23 -11.63 11.10 19.64
N ALA A 24 -10.59 11.37 20.42
CA ALA A 24 -10.71 12.00 21.72
C ALA A 24 -11.37 13.39 21.61
N ARG A 25 -10.96 14.18 20.64
CA ARG A 25 -11.53 15.51 20.39
C ARG A 25 -13.00 15.44 19.98
N VAL A 26 -13.34 14.57 19.03
CA VAL A 26 -14.74 14.39 18.59
C VAL A 26 -15.61 13.88 19.73
N THR A 27 -15.10 12.93 20.52
CA THR A 27 -15.80 12.41 21.69
C THR A 27 -16.03 13.52 22.74
N GLN A 28 -15.02 14.34 23.00
CA GLN A 28 -15.12 15.48 23.90
C GLN A 28 -16.16 16.49 23.42
N ASP A 29 -16.13 16.87 22.14
CA ASP A 29 -17.06 17.83 21.58
C ASP A 29 -18.51 17.28 21.60
N TYR A 30 -18.66 15.98 21.30
CA TYR A 30 -19.95 15.29 21.35
C TYR A 30 -20.54 15.29 22.78
N ILE A 31 -19.79 14.79 23.77
CA ILE A 31 -20.23 14.74 25.15
C ILE A 31 -20.53 16.16 25.68
N ARG A 32 -19.66 17.12 25.37
CA ARG A 32 -19.83 18.52 25.76
C ARG A 32 -21.09 19.13 25.18
N ARG A 33 -21.43 18.83 23.93
CA ARG A 33 -22.66 19.30 23.28
C ARG A 33 -23.89 18.79 24.03
N ILE A 34 -24.00 17.48 24.26
CA ILE A 34 -25.12 16.88 25.00
C ILE A 34 -25.18 17.37 26.44
N SER A 35 -24.03 17.49 27.11
CA SER A 35 -23.93 18.05 28.48
C SER A 35 -24.49 19.46 28.55
N ASN A 36 -24.17 20.32 27.62
CA ASN A 36 -24.69 21.70 27.57
C ASN A 36 -26.19 21.70 27.29
N GLN A 37 -26.70 20.83 26.43
CA GLN A 37 -28.12 20.67 26.16
C GLN A 37 -28.87 20.21 27.43
N THR A 38 -28.37 19.20 28.15
CA THR A 38 -28.95 18.73 29.41
C THR A 38 -28.95 19.81 30.48
N ARG A 39 -27.85 20.59 30.57
CA ARG A 39 -27.77 21.74 31.48
C ARG A 39 -28.79 22.84 31.14
N ALA A 40 -29.03 23.08 29.85
CA ALA A 40 -30.05 24.03 29.40
C ALA A 40 -31.46 23.59 29.84
N LEU A 41 -31.78 22.28 29.75
CA LEU A 41 -33.05 21.74 30.25
C LEU A 41 -33.21 22.01 31.75
N LYS A 42 -32.18 21.69 32.54
CA LYS A 42 -32.18 21.98 33.99
C LYS A 42 -32.43 23.45 34.29
N LEU A 43 -31.70 24.35 33.63
CA LEU A 43 -31.81 25.79 33.85
C LEU A 43 -33.21 26.32 33.49
N SER A 44 -33.78 25.81 32.39
CA SER A 44 -35.13 26.17 31.97
C SER A 44 -36.18 25.78 33.00
N ILE A 45 -36.09 24.57 33.57
CA ILE A 45 -36.98 24.13 34.63
C ILE A 45 -36.83 25.02 35.88
N SER A 46 -35.58 25.18 36.36
CA SER A 46 -35.29 25.97 37.54
C SER A 46 -35.82 27.42 37.42
N HIS A 47 -35.57 28.05 36.26
CA HIS A 47 -36.04 29.40 35.98
C HIS A 47 -37.54 29.48 35.85
N SER A 48 -38.21 28.52 35.22
CA SER A 48 -39.66 28.45 35.13
C SER A 48 -40.33 28.25 36.51
N MET A 49 -39.69 27.49 37.41
CA MET A 49 -40.16 27.32 38.78
C MET A 49 -40.16 28.64 39.57
N ASP A 50 -39.22 29.57 39.28
CA ASP A 50 -39.19 30.89 39.92
C ASP A 50 -40.26 31.84 39.36
N TYR A 51 -40.63 31.68 38.08
CA TYR A 51 -41.53 32.59 37.38
C TYR A 51 -43.01 32.36 37.70
N TYR A 52 -43.45 31.11 37.92
CA TYR A 52 -44.85 30.78 38.14
C TYR A 52 -45.23 30.96 39.58
N GLU A 53 -46.15 31.95 39.88
CA GLU A 53 -46.77 32.14 41.22
C GLU A 53 -47.92 31.15 41.43
N ASP A 54 -48.16 30.78 42.66
CA ASP A 54 -49.12 29.74 43.10
C ASP A 54 -50.59 29.98 42.70
N SER A 55 -50.94 31.18 42.25
CA SER A 55 -52.34 31.64 42.21
C SER A 55 -53.10 31.46 40.86
N ILE A 56 -52.41 31.05 39.73
CA ILE A 56 -53.02 31.14 38.39
C ILE A 56 -53.14 29.80 37.68
N LEU A 57 -52.77 28.71 38.27
CA LEU A 57 -52.40 27.47 37.61
C LEU A 57 -53.51 26.49 37.21
N ASP A 58 -54.71 26.62 37.76
CA ASP A 58 -55.65 25.51 37.85
C ASP A 58 -56.27 25.03 36.49
N LYS A 59 -56.71 25.92 35.63
CA LYS A 59 -57.43 25.53 34.41
C LYS A 59 -56.55 25.36 33.15
N ARG A 60 -55.45 26.11 33.02
CA ARG A 60 -54.55 26.07 31.88
C ARG A 60 -53.67 24.82 31.87
N VAL A 61 -53.17 24.43 33.04
CA VAL A 61 -52.35 23.24 33.22
C VAL A 61 -53.13 21.97 32.87
N LEU A 62 -54.37 21.87 33.39
CA LEU A 62 -55.27 20.75 33.11
C LEU A 62 -55.62 20.62 31.63
N TYR A 63 -55.75 21.73 30.88
CA TYR A 63 -55.95 21.70 29.46
C TYR A 63 -54.68 21.19 28.70
N LYS A 64 -53.49 21.60 29.13
CA LYS A 64 -52.25 21.15 28.58
C LYS A 64 -51.99 19.66 28.82
N PHE A 65 -52.39 19.12 30.00
CA PHE A 65 -52.37 17.68 30.26
C PHE A 65 -53.16 16.86 29.22
N LYS A 66 -54.27 17.39 28.74
CA LYS A 66 -55.06 16.76 27.69
C LYS A 66 -54.41 16.79 26.32
N LYS A 67 -53.60 17.82 26.05
CA LYS A 67 -53.00 18.06 24.78
C LYS A 67 -51.68 17.28 24.58
N TYR A 68 -50.88 17.08 25.63
CA TYR A 68 -49.54 16.49 25.50
C TYR A 68 -49.52 15.03 25.97
N SER A 69 -49.50 14.10 24.97
CA SER A 69 -49.40 12.65 25.21
C SER A 69 -48.03 12.23 25.78
N SER A 70 -47.04 13.10 25.76
CA SER A 70 -45.68 12.93 26.30
C SER A 70 -45.55 13.11 27.80
N LEU A 71 -46.60 13.61 28.47
CA LEU A 71 -46.63 13.72 29.94
C LEU A 71 -47.27 12.47 30.55
N LYS A 72 -46.55 11.79 31.43
CA LYS A 72 -47.00 10.60 32.17
C LYS A 72 -46.91 10.82 33.68
N ILE A 73 -47.96 10.45 34.41
CA ILE A 73 -48.04 10.54 35.86
C ILE A 73 -48.20 9.14 36.45
N PHE A 74 -47.45 8.84 37.48
CA PHE A 74 -47.46 7.53 38.14
C PHE A 74 -48.84 7.21 38.78
N GLY A 75 -49.33 6.00 38.58
CA GLY A 75 -50.60 5.51 39.13
C GLY A 75 -51.83 5.77 38.24
N ASN A 76 -51.68 6.46 37.10
CA ASN A 76 -52.81 6.67 36.18
C ASN A 76 -52.84 5.55 35.12
N LYS A 77 -53.52 4.42 35.40
CA LYS A 77 -53.69 3.30 34.44
C LYS A 77 -54.74 3.58 33.38
N ASN A 78 -55.54 4.65 33.49
CA ASN A 78 -56.61 4.91 32.53
C ASN A 78 -56.29 6.11 31.66
N GLN A 79 -56.44 5.92 30.38
CA GLN A 79 -56.54 7.01 29.40
C GLN A 79 -57.67 7.95 29.88
N ILE A 80 -57.39 9.24 29.93
CA ILE A 80 -58.36 10.27 30.31
C ILE A 80 -59.53 10.19 29.31
N LYS A 81 -60.65 9.59 29.74
CA LYS A 81 -61.91 9.67 29.02
C LYS A 81 -62.48 11.07 29.18
N THR A 82 -62.85 11.70 28.07
CA THR A 82 -63.08 13.12 27.84
C THR A 82 -64.38 13.72 28.41
N ASN A 83 -65.14 13.10 29.34
CA ASN A 83 -66.45 13.57 29.73
C ASN A 83 -66.71 13.54 31.21
N SER A 84 -65.96 14.22 32.08
CA SER A 84 -66.38 14.46 33.46
C SER A 84 -65.62 15.62 34.12
N SER A 85 -66.23 16.15 35.17
CA SER A 85 -65.79 17.28 35.93
C SER A 85 -64.37 17.23 36.46
N THR A 86 -63.73 18.36 36.65
CA THR A 86 -62.32 18.59 36.96
C THR A 86 -61.74 17.71 38.08
N SER A 87 -62.55 17.22 39.04
CA SER A 87 -62.09 16.37 40.13
C SER A 87 -61.89 14.88 39.81
N GLU A 88 -62.50 14.38 38.72
CA GLU A 88 -62.36 12.98 38.30
C GLU A 88 -61.19 12.73 37.28
N LEU A 89 -60.62 13.81 36.79
CA LEU A 89 -59.62 13.78 35.72
C LEU A 89 -58.23 13.36 36.19
N LEU A 90 -57.98 13.40 37.51
CA LEU A 90 -56.66 13.13 38.07
C LEU A 90 -56.74 12.10 39.20
N LYS A 91 -57.20 10.88 38.94
CA LYS A 91 -56.95 9.76 39.86
C LYS A 91 -55.46 9.41 39.80
N THR A 92 -54.64 10.20 40.47
CA THR A 92 -53.23 9.97 40.69
C THR A 92 -52.99 9.49 42.09
N SER A 93 -52.04 8.61 42.34
CA SER A 93 -51.53 8.25 43.66
C SER A 93 -50.75 9.42 44.33
N VAL A 94 -50.55 10.52 43.58
CA VAL A 94 -49.76 11.69 44.00
C VAL A 94 -50.71 12.83 44.37
N PRO A 95 -50.54 13.48 45.50
CA PRO A 95 -51.32 14.66 45.88
C PRO A 95 -51.05 15.82 44.90
N ILE A 96 -52.13 16.40 44.39
CA ILE A 96 -52.03 17.59 43.52
C ILE A 96 -51.92 18.83 44.42
N THR A 97 -50.70 19.25 44.67
CA THR A 97 -50.37 20.45 45.42
C THR A 97 -50.08 21.61 44.45
N PRO A 98 -50.16 22.87 44.89
CA PRO A 98 -49.72 24.01 44.10
C PRO A 98 -48.25 23.85 43.60
N PHE A 99 -47.40 23.30 44.43
CA PHE A 99 -46.02 22.99 44.07
C PHE A 99 -45.91 21.95 42.91
N PHE A 100 -46.70 20.88 42.99
CA PHE A 100 -46.79 19.89 41.92
C PHE A 100 -47.21 20.52 40.56
N LEU A 101 -48.28 21.38 40.62
CA LEU A 101 -48.78 22.04 39.40
C LEU A 101 -47.73 23.01 38.80
N ARG A 102 -47.00 23.73 39.63
CA ARG A 102 -45.92 24.62 39.27
C ARG A 102 -44.81 23.83 38.57
N GLU A 103 -44.39 22.71 39.12
CA GLU A 103 -43.34 21.86 38.57
C GLU A 103 -43.76 21.25 37.21
N VAL A 104 -45.00 20.80 37.07
CA VAL A 104 -45.54 20.33 35.82
C VAL A 104 -45.57 21.41 34.74
N GLU A 105 -45.99 22.64 35.08
CA GLU A 105 -46.00 23.76 34.12
C GLU A 105 -44.58 24.12 33.69
N ALA A 106 -43.62 24.10 34.61
CA ALA A 106 -42.20 24.30 34.28
C ALA A 106 -41.68 23.22 33.36
N ALA A 107 -42.01 21.95 33.61
CA ALA A 107 -41.63 20.83 32.72
C ALA A 107 -42.27 20.96 31.32
N LEU A 108 -43.56 21.34 31.23
CA LEU A 108 -44.22 21.56 29.94
C LEU A 108 -43.59 22.70 29.12
N GLY A 109 -42.95 23.66 29.79
CA GLY A 109 -42.15 24.71 29.15
C GLY A 109 -40.97 24.20 28.33
N LEU A 110 -40.51 22.96 28.56
CA LEU A 110 -39.44 22.33 27.80
C LEU A 110 -39.88 21.89 26.40
N GLY A 111 -41.18 21.92 26.05
CA GLY A 111 -41.68 21.34 24.78
C GLY A 111 -40.95 21.80 23.54
N GLY A 112 -40.70 23.11 23.41
CA GLY A 112 -39.94 23.65 22.29
C GLY A 112 -38.47 23.21 22.25
N GLN A 113 -37.84 23.06 23.44
CA GLN A 113 -36.46 22.54 23.49
C GLN A 113 -36.40 21.06 23.14
N PHE A 114 -37.37 20.28 23.60
CA PHE A 114 -37.47 18.86 23.23
C PHE A 114 -37.68 18.64 21.71
N GLU A 115 -38.58 19.43 21.10
CA GLU A 115 -38.76 19.41 19.65
C GLU A 115 -37.47 19.71 18.91
N THR A 116 -36.74 20.75 19.32
CA THR A 116 -35.47 21.11 18.71
C THR A 116 -34.41 20.00 18.88
N LEU A 117 -34.33 19.35 20.04
CA LEU A 117 -33.39 18.26 20.29
C LEU A 117 -33.66 17.03 19.43
N VAL A 118 -34.93 16.72 19.18
CA VAL A 118 -35.33 15.54 18.38
C VAL A 118 -35.30 15.83 16.88
N GLU A 119 -35.63 17.05 16.43
CA GLU A 119 -35.67 17.43 15.03
C GLU A 119 -34.29 17.74 14.42
N THR A 120 -33.38 18.33 15.19
CA THR A 120 -32.05 18.72 14.70
C THR A 120 -31.06 17.57 14.60
N GLU A 121 -31.31 16.50 15.31
CA GLU A 121 -30.42 15.32 15.27
C GLU A 121 -30.93 14.32 14.23
N THR A 122 -30.64 14.61 12.97
CA THR A 122 -30.83 13.68 11.86
C THR A 122 -30.09 12.36 12.14
N GLN A 123 -30.87 11.30 12.36
CA GLN A 123 -30.46 9.93 12.64
C GLN A 123 -30.02 9.62 14.09
N SER A 124 -31.02 9.52 14.99
CA SER A 124 -30.95 8.66 16.19
C SER A 124 -29.75 8.82 17.16
N GLU A 125 -29.17 10.01 17.30
CA GLU A 125 -28.14 10.23 18.34
C GLU A 125 -28.76 10.35 19.72
N VAL A 126 -29.83 11.15 19.86
CA VAL A 126 -30.62 11.29 21.08
C VAL A 126 -31.80 10.33 21.02
N VAL A 127 -31.84 9.38 21.94
CA VAL A 127 -32.95 8.42 22.04
C VAL A 127 -34.13 9.04 22.77
N TRP A 128 -33.86 9.65 23.93
CA TRP A 128 -34.83 10.31 24.75
C TRP A 128 -34.27 11.60 25.33
N ALA A 129 -35.12 12.64 25.42
CA ALA A 129 -34.91 13.83 26.26
C ALA A 129 -36.06 13.94 27.22
N TYR A 130 -35.80 14.09 28.52
CA TYR A 130 -36.86 14.04 29.50
C TYR A 130 -36.52 14.77 30.78
N TYR A 131 -37.61 15.06 31.52
CA TYR A 131 -37.56 15.47 32.92
C TYR A 131 -38.32 14.43 33.75
N LEU A 132 -37.60 13.79 34.69
CA LEU A 132 -38.17 12.87 35.68
C LEU A 132 -38.26 13.55 37.03
N SER A 133 -39.51 13.72 37.57
CA SER A 133 -39.78 14.40 38.83
C SER A 133 -39.68 13.47 40.04
N ALA A 134 -39.18 13.98 41.14
CA ALA A 134 -39.28 13.33 42.45
C ALA A 134 -40.74 13.19 42.93
N GLN A 135 -41.66 14.01 42.40
CA GLN A 135 -43.10 13.91 42.62
C GLN A 135 -43.81 12.93 41.71
N LYS A 136 -43.03 11.99 41.09
CA LYS A 136 -43.57 10.87 40.33
C LYS A 136 -44.35 11.23 39.06
N PHE A 137 -43.80 12.13 38.26
CA PHE A 137 -44.19 12.32 36.88
C PHE A 137 -42.98 12.36 35.93
N LEU A 138 -43.24 12.09 34.65
CA LEU A 138 -42.26 12.11 33.58
C LEU A 138 -42.79 12.93 32.40
N TYR A 139 -41.99 13.88 31.92
CA TYR A 139 -42.21 14.57 30.65
C TYR A 139 -41.06 14.29 29.71
N PHE A 140 -41.34 13.84 28.50
CA PHE A 140 -40.29 13.31 27.61
C PHE A 140 -40.62 13.49 26.11
N ALA A 141 -39.60 13.41 25.28
CA ALA A 141 -39.67 13.37 23.83
C ALA A 141 -38.56 12.44 23.26
N PRO A 142 -38.75 11.85 22.06
CA PRO A 142 -39.97 11.83 21.26
C PRO A 142 -41.04 10.92 21.90
N THR A 143 -42.28 11.12 21.51
CA THR A 143 -43.36 10.25 22.01
C THR A 143 -43.37 8.95 21.21
N PRO A 144 -43.11 7.77 21.79
CA PRO A 144 -43.03 6.50 21.07
C PRO A 144 -44.39 6.06 20.54
N LYS A 145 -44.38 5.43 19.35
CA LYS A 145 -45.57 4.77 18.78
C LYS A 145 -45.21 3.28 18.52
N PRO A 146 -45.98 2.32 19.03
CA PRO A 146 -47.14 2.41 19.93
C PRO A 146 -46.68 2.69 21.37
N TYR A 147 -47.56 3.34 22.14
CA TYR A 147 -47.33 3.69 23.56
C TYR A 147 -47.13 2.42 24.38
N LYS A 148 -45.86 2.08 24.69
CA LYS A 148 -45.55 1.15 25.78
C LYS A 148 -45.56 1.92 27.09
N ASP A 149 -45.94 1.26 28.21
CA ASP A 149 -45.85 1.84 29.55
C ASP A 149 -44.37 2.03 29.94
N ILE A 150 -43.80 3.13 29.47
CA ILE A 150 -42.38 3.47 29.70
C ILE A 150 -42.23 4.01 31.15
N PHE A 151 -43.28 4.61 31.70
CA PHE A 151 -43.21 5.19 33.01
C PHE A 151 -43.60 4.18 34.09
N ASN A 152 -42.63 3.71 34.86
CA ASN A 152 -42.80 2.81 35.99
C ASN A 152 -41.80 3.13 37.11
N GLU A 153 -41.97 2.54 38.31
CA GLU A 153 -41.09 2.78 39.46
C GLU A 153 -39.62 2.37 39.22
N GLY A 154 -39.38 1.49 38.27
CA GLY A 154 -38.02 1.08 37.91
C GLY A 154 -37.15 2.23 37.39
N LEU A 155 -37.74 3.32 36.89
CA LEU A 155 -36.98 4.51 36.49
C LEU A 155 -36.17 5.11 37.63
N TYR A 156 -36.75 5.10 38.85
CA TYR A 156 -36.12 5.63 40.07
C TYR A 156 -35.01 4.73 40.64
N GLN A 157 -34.82 3.55 40.04
CA GLN A 157 -33.73 2.61 40.37
C GLN A 157 -32.62 2.62 39.32
N ARG A 158 -32.80 3.39 38.24
CA ARG A 158 -31.81 3.47 37.14
C ARG A 158 -30.58 4.29 37.55
N PRO A 159 -29.39 3.97 36.98
CA PRO A 159 -28.13 4.64 37.30
C PRO A 159 -28.22 6.17 37.21
N PHE A 160 -28.83 6.70 36.15
CA PHE A 160 -28.95 8.16 35.94
C PHE A 160 -29.73 8.87 37.02
N TRP A 161 -30.72 8.20 37.61
CA TRP A 161 -31.49 8.75 38.73
C TRP A 161 -30.74 8.59 40.05
N VAL A 162 -30.34 7.36 40.39
CA VAL A 162 -29.68 7.03 41.65
C VAL A 162 -28.46 7.89 41.88
N GLN A 163 -27.60 7.99 40.85
CA GLN A 163 -26.35 8.77 40.88
C GLN A 163 -26.61 10.28 40.96
N ALA A 164 -27.75 10.78 40.47
CA ALA A 164 -28.11 12.19 40.52
C ALA A 164 -28.75 12.62 41.87
N THR A 165 -29.18 11.68 42.72
CA THR A 165 -29.82 11.99 44.01
C THR A 165 -28.87 12.70 44.96
N PRO A 166 -29.39 13.54 45.92
CA PRO A 166 -28.57 14.26 46.90
C PRO A 166 -27.66 13.37 47.73
N LYS A 167 -28.06 12.12 47.98
CA LYS A 167 -27.26 11.13 48.72
C LYS A 167 -26.00 10.72 48.00
N MET A 168 -26.08 10.52 46.69
CA MET A 168 -24.95 10.05 45.87
C MET A 168 -24.20 11.20 45.18
N ASN A 169 -24.87 12.35 45.02
CA ASN A 169 -24.34 13.54 44.36
C ASN A 169 -24.52 14.81 45.21
N PRO A 170 -23.85 14.90 46.36
CA PRO A 170 -23.95 16.07 47.24
C PRO A 170 -23.40 17.35 46.59
N GLN A 171 -22.49 17.21 45.59
CA GLN A 171 -21.91 18.33 44.84
C GLN A 171 -22.82 18.86 43.73
N ARG A 172 -23.95 18.21 43.48
CA ARG A 172 -24.93 18.57 42.44
C ARG A 172 -24.33 18.64 41.03
N LYS A 173 -23.32 17.83 40.80
CA LYS A 173 -22.65 17.75 39.49
C LYS A 173 -23.53 17.03 38.46
N GLN A 174 -23.23 17.27 37.18
CA GLN A 174 -23.75 16.46 36.09
C GLN A 174 -23.28 15.00 36.21
N VAL A 175 -24.13 14.07 35.83
CA VAL A 175 -23.86 12.62 35.90
C VAL A 175 -23.92 12.04 34.50
N ILE A 176 -22.90 11.25 34.14
CA ILE A 176 -22.93 10.36 32.98
C ILE A 176 -23.15 8.95 33.54
N SER A 177 -24.28 8.34 33.19
CA SER A 177 -24.63 7.03 33.73
C SER A 177 -23.77 5.92 33.16
N GLU A 178 -23.69 4.82 33.88
CA GLU A 178 -23.26 3.55 33.32
C GLU A 178 -24.19 3.10 32.18
N LEU A 179 -23.70 2.17 31.36
CA LEU A 179 -24.49 1.53 30.33
C LEU A 179 -25.65 0.72 30.94
N TYR A 180 -26.84 0.87 30.40
CA TYR A 180 -28.02 0.11 30.82
C TYR A 180 -28.99 -0.13 29.68
N ASN A 181 -29.88 -1.14 29.84
CA ASN A 181 -30.94 -1.40 28.85
C ASN A 181 -32.09 -0.44 29.00
N ASP A 182 -32.53 0.16 27.90
CA ASP A 182 -33.75 0.95 27.83
C ASP A 182 -35.00 0.12 28.19
N ILE A 183 -35.89 0.70 29.01
CA ILE A 183 -37.20 0.11 29.30
C ILE A 183 -38.11 0.16 28.07
N GLY A 184 -37.96 1.18 27.23
CA GLY A 184 -38.71 1.36 25.98
C GLY A 184 -38.31 0.40 24.86
N GLY A 185 -37.22 -0.39 25.03
CA GLY A 185 -36.77 -1.38 24.10
C GLY A 185 -35.91 -0.82 22.94
N GLN A 186 -35.29 0.34 23.13
CA GLN A 186 -34.36 0.95 22.17
C GLN A 186 -32.91 0.42 22.29
N GLY A 187 -32.69 -0.57 23.17
CA GLY A 187 -31.39 -1.22 23.34
C GLY A 187 -30.55 -0.58 24.46
N LEU A 188 -29.22 -0.76 24.32
CA LEU A 188 -28.28 -0.22 25.31
C LEU A 188 -28.07 1.27 25.11
N MET A 189 -28.05 2.01 26.26
CA MET A 189 -27.87 3.45 26.26
C MET A 189 -27.09 3.94 27.48
N ILE A 190 -26.59 5.14 27.37
CA ILE A 190 -26.04 5.94 28.45
C ILE A 190 -26.89 7.19 28.59
N THR A 191 -26.96 7.75 29.79
CA THR A 191 -27.70 8.97 30.08
C THR A 191 -26.77 10.05 30.60
N ILE A 192 -26.85 11.23 30.02
CA ILE A 192 -26.31 12.44 30.63
C ILE A 192 -27.44 13.13 31.39
N SER A 193 -27.29 13.28 32.69
CA SER A 193 -28.32 13.81 33.56
C SER A 193 -27.82 14.93 34.46
N GLU A 194 -28.71 15.90 34.70
CA GLU A 194 -28.49 17.04 35.61
C GLU A 194 -29.53 17.01 36.73
N PRO A 195 -29.11 17.00 38.00
CA PRO A 195 -30.03 17.12 39.12
C PRO A 195 -30.63 18.53 39.17
N VAL A 196 -31.94 18.58 39.29
CA VAL A 196 -32.71 19.84 39.34
C VAL A 196 -33.08 20.15 40.75
N TYR A 197 -32.82 21.40 41.20
CA TYR A 197 -33.12 21.89 42.50
C TYR A 197 -33.96 23.15 42.41
N PHE A 198 -34.90 23.30 43.35
CA PHE A 198 -35.65 24.52 43.58
C PHE A 198 -35.55 24.90 45.06
N ARG A 199 -35.04 26.10 45.38
CA ARG A 199 -34.81 26.57 46.78
C ARG A 199 -34.09 25.51 47.63
N ASP A 200 -33.00 24.95 47.10
CA ASP A 200 -32.19 23.88 47.70
C ASP A 200 -32.87 22.51 47.84
N GLN A 201 -34.14 22.38 47.50
CA GLN A 201 -34.84 21.10 47.46
C GLN A 201 -34.59 20.40 46.12
N PHE A 202 -34.19 19.13 46.16
CA PHE A 202 -34.11 18.28 44.98
C PHE A 202 -35.53 17.99 44.48
N ILE A 203 -35.81 18.36 43.23
CA ILE A 203 -37.15 18.21 42.65
C ILE A 203 -37.17 17.17 41.51
N GLY A 204 -36.04 16.83 40.91
CA GLY A 204 -36.01 15.85 39.83
C GLY A 204 -34.70 15.86 39.08
N VAL A 205 -34.74 15.23 37.91
CA VAL A 205 -33.57 15.06 37.01
C VAL A 205 -33.98 15.43 35.60
N ALA A 206 -33.24 16.33 34.97
CA ALA A 206 -33.29 16.56 33.53
C ALA A 206 -32.26 15.69 32.86
N ALA A 207 -32.62 14.96 31.79
CA ALA A 207 -31.76 13.95 31.22
C ALA A 207 -31.93 13.81 29.71
N ILE A 208 -30.84 13.38 29.08
CA ILE A 208 -30.78 13.01 27.66
C ILE A 208 -30.14 11.64 27.54
N ASP A 209 -30.85 10.72 26.90
CA ASP A 209 -30.37 9.36 26.62
C ASP A 209 -29.74 9.29 25.26
N ILE A 210 -28.57 8.68 25.22
CA ILE A 210 -27.75 8.46 24.02
C ILE A 210 -27.69 6.97 23.76
N GLY A 211 -28.06 6.55 22.55
CA GLY A 211 -27.94 5.16 22.12
C GLY A 211 -26.47 4.74 21.96
N LEU A 212 -26.19 3.48 22.30
CA LEU A 212 -24.84 2.93 22.18
C LEU A 212 -24.28 3.07 20.76
N ASP A 213 -25.11 2.91 19.73
CA ASP A 213 -24.67 3.02 18.33
C ASP A 213 -24.18 4.44 17.98
N ALA A 214 -24.75 5.49 18.60
CA ALA A 214 -24.27 6.85 18.43
C ALA A 214 -22.86 7.01 19.03
N MET A 215 -22.66 6.50 20.25
CA MET A 215 -21.33 6.52 20.88
C MET A 215 -20.30 5.69 20.10
N ARG A 216 -20.69 4.53 19.59
CA ARG A 216 -19.82 3.70 18.76
C ARG A 216 -19.37 4.43 17.50
N ARG A 217 -20.27 5.13 16.80
CA ARG A 217 -19.90 5.95 15.64
C ARG A 217 -18.89 7.04 16.00
N VAL A 218 -19.06 7.68 17.14
CA VAL A 218 -18.13 8.72 17.62
C VAL A 218 -16.75 8.14 17.93
N LEU A 219 -16.71 6.98 18.59
CA LEU A 219 -15.47 6.27 18.92
C LEU A 219 -14.76 5.66 17.71
N ALA A 220 -15.49 5.38 16.62
CA ALA A 220 -14.98 4.78 15.39
C ALA A 220 -14.58 5.79 14.30
N VAL A 221 -14.56 7.09 14.60
CA VAL A 221 -14.20 8.13 13.63
C VAL A 221 -12.76 7.95 13.15
N GLY A 222 -12.57 7.84 11.82
CA GLY A 222 -11.27 7.61 11.18
C GLY A 222 -10.83 6.14 11.24
N ASP A 223 -10.08 5.72 10.22
CA ASP A 223 -9.56 4.36 10.16
C ASP A 223 -8.35 4.21 11.08
N CYS A 224 -8.44 3.29 12.03
CA CYS A 224 -7.36 2.96 12.94
C CYS A 224 -7.46 1.50 13.38
N ILE A 225 -6.33 0.83 13.47
CA ILE A 225 -6.25 -0.51 14.06
C ILE A 225 -6.44 -0.43 15.58
N GLY A 226 -6.95 -1.51 16.17
CA GLY A 226 -7.21 -1.57 17.60
C GLY A 226 -8.63 -1.13 17.97
N GLU A 227 -8.86 -0.85 19.23
CA GLU A 227 -10.17 -0.60 19.81
C GLU A 227 -10.18 0.63 20.71
N SER A 228 -11.15 1.54 20.50
CA SER A 228 -11.40 2.69 21.37
C SER A 228 -12.48 2.36 22.42
N ILE A 229 -12.23 2.72 23.66
CA ILE A 229 -13.06 2.44 24.82
C ILE A 229 -13.21 3.73 25.63
N LEU A 230 -14.42 4.10 25.96
CA LEU A 230 -14.73 5.20 26.88
C LEU A 230 -15.00 4.63 28.27
N ILE A 231 -14.33 5.16 29.29
CA ILE A 231 -14.42 4.70 30.69
C ILE A 231 -14.66 5.86 31.63
N ASP A 232 -15.22 5.56 32.79
CA ASP A 232 -15.34 6.49 33.91
C ASP A 232 -14.07 6.54 34.77
N GLU A 233 -14.08 7.33 35.83
CA GLU A 233 -12.99 7.46 36.81
C GLU A 233 -12.63 6.15 37.53
N ASN A 234 -13.58 5.21 37.61
CA ASN A 234 -13.44 3.90 38.26
C ASN A 234 -13.01 2.81 37.25
N ASN A 235 -12.60 3.18 36.04
CA ASN A 235 -12.25 2.29 34.94
C ASN A 235 -13.44 1.42 34.47
N LYS A 236 -14.67 1.85 34.71
CA LYS A 236 -15.85 1.15 34.24
C LYS A 236 -16.14 1.57 32.80
N ILE A 237 -16.49 0.60 31.99
CA ILE A 237 -16.75 0.83 30.56
C ILE A 237 -18.09 1.52 30.37
N ILE A 238 -18.06 2.72 29.81
CA ILE A 238 -19.23 3.49 29.38
C ILE A 238 -19.64 3.10 27.96
N ALA A 239 -18.67 3.04 27.05
CA ALA A 239 -18.90 2.66 25.67
C ALA A 239 -17.61 2.10 25.05
N LYS A 240 -17.71 1.26 24.03
CA LYS A 240 -16.58 0.82 23.24
C LYS A 240 -16.96 0.70 21.74
N GLU A 241 -15.94 0.75 20.88
CA GLU A 241 -16.10 0.68 19.43
C GLU A 241 -16.67 -0.68 18.99
N SER A 242 -16.24 -1.76 19.62
CA SER A 242 -16.74 -3.10 19.37
C SER A 242 -18.08 -3.38 20.08
N TRP A 243 -18.65 -4.54 19.83
CA TRP A 243 -19.84 -4.98 20.58
C TRP A 243 -19.52 -5.14 22.07
N ILE A 244 -20.42 -4.64 22.95
CA ILE A 244 -20.31 -4.80 24.40
C ILE A 244 -21.23 -5.93 24.84
N ASP A 245 -20.70 -6.91 25.57
CA ASP A 245 -21.49 -7.76 26.44
C ASP A 245 -21.70 -7.02 27.78
N MET A 246 -22.90 -7.09 28.36
CA MET A 246 -23.19 -6.45 29.65
C MET A 246 -22.33 -6.98 30.82
N ASN A 247 -21.63 -8.08 30.62
CA ASN A 247 -20.64 -8.64 31.55
C ASN A 247 -19.28 -7.91 31.52
N ASP A 248 -18.99 -7.12 30.49
CA ASP A 248 -17.76 -6.33 30.36
C ASP A 248 -17.88 -5.04 31.18
N SER A 249 -17.76 -5.12 32.52
CA SER A 249 -18.04 -3.97 33.39
C SER A 249 -16.83 -3.08 33.67
N THR A 250 -15.61 -3.61 33.66
CA THR A 250 -14.39 -2.86 34.01
C THR A 250 -13.20 -3.27 33.13
N ILE A 251 -12.27 -2.35 32.93
CA ILE A 251 -11.01 -2.62 32.24
C ILE A 251 -9.84 -2.40 33.20
N GLN A 252 -8.88 -3.34 33.22
CA GLN A 252 -7.62 -3.11 33.91
C GLN A 252 -6.72 -2.25 33.04
N LEU A 253 -6.32 -1.11 33.56
CA LEU A 253 -5.44 -0.19 32.87
C LEU A 253 -4.01 -0.34 33.39
N PRO A 254 -3.02 -0.41 32.51
CA PRO A 254 -1.64 -0.32 32.93
C PRO A 254 -1.27 1.11 33.34
N ASP A 255 -0.28 1.25 34.20
CA ASP A 255 0.28 2.56 34.52
C ASP A 255 1.06 3.09 33.30
N GLY A 256 0.73 4.29 32.85
CA GLY A 256 1.38 4.86 31.70
C GLY A 256 1.10 6.35 31.49
N PRO A 257 1.87 6.99 30.62
CA PRO A 257 1.74 8.42 30.36
C PRO A 257 0.45 8.74 29.60
N SER A 258 -0.24 9.80 30.02
CA SER A 258 -1.36 10.38 29.28
C SER A 258 -0.88 10.96 27.95
N GLU A 259 -1.74 10.89 26.92
CA GLU A 259 -1.54 11.44 25.58
C GLU A 259 -0.32 10.88 24.81
N LYS A 260 0.20 9.71 25.21
CA LYS A 260 1.29 9.01 24.50
C LYS A 260 0.93 7.56 24.28
N ILE A 261 1.47 6.99 23.17
CA ILE A 261 1.36 5.56 22.91
C ILE A 261 2.55 4.87 23.58
N PHE A 262 2.28 3.84 24.39
CA PHE A 262 3.28 3.02 25.05
C PHE A 262 2.90 1.55 24.97
N LEU A 263 3.90 0.66 25.03
CA LEU A 263 3.73 -0.79 24.99
C LEU A 263 3.80 -1.36 26.40
N GLN A 264 2.75 -2.09 26.80
CA GLN A 264 2.72 -2.84 28.05
C GLN A 264 1.81 -4.06 27.90
N GLU A 265 2.21 -5.20 28.48
CA GLU A 265 1.44 -6.45 28.52
C GLU A 265 0.98 -6.97 27.14
N GLY A 266 1.79 -6.74 26.11
CA GLY A 266 1.48 -7.18 24.73
C GLY A 266 0.49 -6.29 23.97
N TYR A 267 0.15 -5.14 24.52
CA TYR A 267 -0.69 -4.13 23.88
C TYR A 267 0.00 -2.78 23.82
N TYR A 268 -0.22 -2.04 22.73
CA TYR A 268 0.00 -0.60 22.67
C TYR A 268 -1.23 0.10 23.27
N TRP A 269 -0.99 0.99 24.22
CA TRP A 269 -2.00 1.75 24.94
C TRP A 269 -1.86 3.23 24.66
N ALA A 270 -2.99 3.94 24.61
CA ALA A 270 -3.04 5.40 24.61
C ALA A 270 -4.23 5.87 25.45
N PHE A 271 -4.00 6.85 26.31
CA PHE A 271 -5.00 7.42 27.21
C PHE A 271 -5.20 8.90 26.93
N PHE A 272 -6.46 9.34 26.84
CA PHE A 272 -6.82 10.73 26.65
C PHE A 272 -7.91 11.11 27.64
N GLU A 273 -7.65 12.12 28.47
CA GLU A 273 -8.64 12.64 29.39
C GLU A 273 -9.61 13.56 28.64
N ILE A 274 -10.90 13.33 28.82
CA ILE A 274 -11.95 14.20 28.32
C ILE A 274 -12.22 15.26 29.40
N LYS A 275 -11.71 16.46 29.13
CA LYS A 275 -11.80 17.58 30.07
C LYS A 275 -13.25 17.87 30.44
N ASP A 276 -13.48 18.23 31.69
CA ASP A 276 -14.75 18.64 32.29
C ASP A 276 -15.76 17.51 32.54
N GLN A 277 -15.44 16.21 32.33
CA GLN A 277 -16.45 15.15 32.39
C GLN A 277 -16.03 13.88 33.15
N GLU A 278 -14.94 13.86 33.88
CA GLU A 278 -14.50 12.70 34.68
C GLU A 278 -14.54 11.37 33.91
N VAL A 279 -14.35 11.43 32.56
CA VAL A 279 -14.28 10.28 31.65
C VAL A 279 -12.97 10.27 30.87
N ARG A 280 -12.54 9.09 30.47
CA ARG A 280 -11.29 8.89 29.77
C ARG A 280 -11.51 8.05 28.52
N LEU A 281 -10.93 8.47 27.39
CA LEU A 281 -10.81 7.65 26.20
C LEU A 281 -9.54 6.81 26.29
N VAL A 282 -9.70 5.51 26.19
CA VAL A 282 -8.64 4.52 26.14
C VAL A 282 -8.62 3.92 24.75
N HIS A 283 -7.44 3.81 24.16
CA HIS A 283 -7.26 3.05 22.92
C HIS A 283 -6.21 1.97 23.14
N ARG A 284 -6.51 0.74 22.72
CA ARG A 284 -5.59 -0.39 22.80
C ARG A 284 -5.46 -1.10 21.46
N ILE A 285 -4.24 -1.53 21.15
CA ILE A 285 -3.90 -2.25 19.95
C ILE A 285 -3.07 -3.46 20.33
N SER A 286 -3.43 -4.66 19.92
CA SER A 286 -2.57 -5.82 20.10
C SER A 286 -1.22 -5.62 19.41
N ALA A 287 -0.10 -5.93 20.08
CA ALA A 287 1.22 -5.84 19.48
C ALA A 287 1.37 -6.71 18.23
N ILE A 288 0.63 -7.83 18.17
CA ILE A 288 0.60 -8.70 16.98
C ILE A 288 -0.13 -8.00 15.82
N GLU A 289 -1.27 -7.40 16.07
CA GLU A 289 -2.05 -6.66 15.06
C GLU A 289 -1.25 -5.46 14.53
N PHE A 290 -0.60 -4.72 15.42
CA PHE A 290 0.30 -3.62 15.05
C PHE A 290 1.44 -4.10 14.15
N LEU A 291 2.16 -5.17 14.57
CA LEU A 291 3.25 -5.74 13.78
C LEU A 291 2.78 -6.25 12.42
N PHE A 292 1.63 -6.93 12.39
CA PHE A 292 1.04 -7.42 11.14
C PHE A 292 0.74 -6.28 10.17
N SER A 293 0.17 -5.18 10.67
CA SER A 293 -0.11 -3.98 9.84
C SER A 293 1.17 -3.33 9.31
N VAL A 294 2.24 -3.25 10.13
CA VAL A 294 3.56 -2.78 9.67
C VAL A 294 4.11 -3.67 8.55
N VAL A 295 4.03 -4.99 8.71
CA VAL A 295 4.48 -5.95 7.69
C VAL A 295 3.69 -5.81 6.39
N LEU A 296 2.37 -5.68 6.47
CA LEU A 296 1.51 -5.47 5.30
C LEU A 296 1.88 -4.20 4.53
N ASN A 297 2.15 -3.10 5.22
CA ASN A 297 2.57 -1.84 4.60
C ASN A 297 3.93 -1.96 3.88
N LEU A 298 4.79 -2.87 4.32
CA LEU A 298 6.08 -3.13 3.69
C LEU A 298 6.02 -4.06 2.47
N LEU A 299 4.91 -4.81 2.26
CA LEU A 299 4.78 -5.75 1.13
C LEU A 299 5.01 -5.13 -0.25
N PRO A 300 4.48 -3.94 -0.59
CA PRO A 300 4.74 -3.31 -1.88
C PRO A 300 6.23 -3.00 -2.11
N PHE A 301 6.94 -2.58 -1.06
CA PHE A 301 8.38 -2.32 -1.09
C PHE A 301 9.18 -3.59 -1.36
N TRP A 302 8.86 -4.69 -0.68
CA TRP A 302 9.48 -6.00 -0.92
C TRP A 302 9.17 -6.55 -2.31
N GLY A 303 7.94 -6.38 -2.78
CA GLY A 303 7.54 -6.72 -4.15
C GLY A 303 8.39 -6.00 -5.20
N LEU A 304 8.65 -4.70 -4.99
CA LEU A 304 9.51 -3.92 -5.89
C LEU A 304 10.96 -4.43 -5.89
N ILE A 305 11.54 -4.73 -4.72
CA ILE A 305 12.91 -5.27 -4.63
C ILE A 305 12.99 -6.63 -5.35
N CYS A 306 12.03 -7.52 -5.12
CA CYS A 306 12.00 -8.82 -5.77
C CYS A 306 11.89 -8.70 -7.31
N THR A 307 11.03 -7.82 -7.80
CA THR A 307 10.88 -7.60 -9.26
C THR A 307 12.14 -7.05 -9.88
N LEU A 308 12.82 -6.08 -9.26
CA LEU A 308 14.11 -5.56 -9.71
C LEU A 308 15.19 -6.65 -9.71
N GLY A 309 15.21 -7.52 -8.72
CA GLY A 309 16.11 -8.67 -8.66
C GLY A 309 15.87 -9.64 -9.83
N ILE A 310 14.63 -9.99 -10.10
CA ILE A 310 14.25 -10.87 -11.22
C ILE A 310 14.66 -10.25 -12.56
N VAL A 311 14.34 -8.97 -12.78
CA VAL A 311 14.71 -8.25 -14.01
C VAL A 311 16.23 -8.23 -14.21
N SER A 312 17.00 -8.01 -13.14
CA SER A 312 18.45 -8.02 -13.20
C SER A 312 19.01 -9.40 -13.60
N ILE A 313 18.47 -10.48 -13.03
CA ILE A 313 18.86 -11.85 -13.37
C ILE A 313 18.52 -12.16 -14.84
N LEU A 314 17.32 -11.78 -15.29
CA LEU A 314 16.90 -11.99 -16.69
C LEU A 314 17.79 -11.21 -17.65
N TYR A 315 18.15 -9.97 -17.33
CA TYR A 315 19.06 -9.16 -18.14
C TYR A 315 20.44 -9.81 -18.28
N ILE A 316 21.00 -10.32 -17.18
CA ILE A 316 22.32 -11.02 -17.20
C ILE A 316 22.23 -12.28 -18.08
N LYS A 317 21.18 -13.09 -17.94
CA LYS A 317 20.97 -14.30 -18.76
C LYS A 317 20.81 -13.96 -20.25
N LEU A 318 20.02 -12.93 -20.55
CA LEU A 318 19.79 -12.48 -21.92
C LEU A 318 21.11 -12.02 -22.57
N LYS A 319 21.92 -11.22 -21.87
CA LYS A 319 23.23 -10.76 -22.35
C LYS A 319 24.16 -11.92 -22.64
N ALA A 320 24.26 -12.89 -21.73
CA ALA A 320 25.10 -14.09 -21.94
C ALA A 320 24.63 -14.92 -23.16
N SER A 321 23.31 -15.07 -23.32
CA SER A 321 22.73 -15.76 -24.47
C SER A 321 23.04 -15.03 -25.80
N MET A 322 22.90 -13.70 -25.80
CA MET A 322 23.24 -12.88 -26.99
C MET A 322 24.71 -13.00 -27.36
N GLU A 323 25.65 -13.08 -26.40
CA GLU A 323 27.06 -13.26 -26.63
C GLU A 323 27.35 -14.65 -27.26
N GLN A 324 26.68 -15.71 -26.77
CA GLN A 324 26.79 -17.04 -27.35
C GLN A 324 26.28 -17.09 -28.79
N VAL A 325 25.13 -16.54 -29.07
CA VAL A 325 24.54 -16.44 -30.40
C VAL A 325 25.47 -15.64 -31.33
N SER A 326 26.02 -14.53 -30.84
CA SER A 326 26.98 -13.73 -31.63
C SER A 326 28.23 -14.50 -31.99
N LYS A 327 28.78 -15.33 -31.08
CA LYS A 327 29.92 -16.20 -31.39
C LYS A 327 29.57 -17.21 -32.48
N MET A 328 28.43 -17.89 -32.37
CA MET A 328 27.98 -18.88 -33.37
C MET A 328 27.80 -18.29 -34.78
N ILE A 329 27.38 -17.03 -34.86
CA ILE A 329 27.15 -16.34 -36.14
C ILE A 329 28.48 -15.93 -36.82
N HIS A 330 29.56 -15.68 -36.05
CA HIS A 330 30.79 -15.06 -36.54
C HIS A 330 31.99 -15.97 -36.54
N THR A 331 31.87 -17.21 -36.07
CA THR A 331 32.97 -18.21 -36.12
C THR A 331 32.59 -19.39 -36.99
N ASP A 332 33.58 -20.04 -37.60
CA ASP A 332 33.44 -21.31 -38.29
C ASP A 332 33.44 -22.45 -37.26
N PRO A 333 32.39 -23.30 -37.21
CA PRO A 333 32.27 -24.32 -36.19
C PRO A 333 33.30 -25.45 -36.26
N LEU A 334 33.90 -25.70 -37.44
CA LEU A 334 34.92 -26.72 -37.61
C LEU A 334 36.29 -26.24 -37.15
N THR A 335 36.68 -25.06 -37.61
CA THR A 335 38.06 -24.56 -37.44
C THR A 335 38.22 -23.63 -36.25
N GLY A 336 37.13 -23.08 -35.71
CA GLY A 336 37.11 -22.13 -34.56
C GLY A 336 37.58 -20.72 -34.91
N ILE A 337 38.10 -20.45 -36.12
CA ILE A 337 38.45 -19.12 -36.60
C ILE A 337 37.21 -18.36 -37.08
N ALA A 338 37.34 -17.09 -37.47
CA ALA A 338 36.23 -16.34 -38.02
C ALA A 338 35.66 -17.04 -39.28
N ASN A 339 34.35 -16.99 -39.44
CA ASN A 339 33.74 -17.29 -40.74
C ASN A 339 33.69 -16.00 -41.60
N ARG A 340 33.22 -16.10 -42.82
CA ARG A 340 33.13 -14.97 -43.75
C ARG A 340 32.40 -13.75 -43.14
N ARG A 341 31.29 -13.97 -42.39
CA ARG A 341 30.56 -12.87 -41.73
C ARG A 341 31.37 -12.23 -40.59
N GLY A 342 32.04 -13.07 -39.80
CA GLY A 342 32.91 -12.59 -38.71
C GLY A 342 34.09 -11.79 -39.27
N PHE A 343 34.69 -12.27 -40.34
CA PHE A 343 35.78 -11.58 -41.02
C PHE A 343 35.37 -10.19 -41.49
N LEU A 344 34.28 -10.07 -42.26
CA LEU A 344 33.79 -8.78 -42.74
C LEU A 344 33.50 -7.80 -41.59
N LYS A 345 32.93 -8.26 -40.48
CA LYS A 345 32.68 -7.44 -39.32
C LYS A 345 33.95 -6.93 -38.63
N LEU A 346 34.96 -7.81 -38.50
CA LEU A 346 36.24 -7.48 -37.88
C LEU A 346 37.03 -6.50 -38.74
N THR A 347 37.12 -6.78 -40.06
CA THR A 347 37.86 -5.94 -41.01
C THR A 347 37.21 -4.59 -41.21
N GLN A 348 35.87 -4.46 -41.32
CA GLN A 348 35.17 -3.18 -41.41
C GLN A 348 35.46 -2.27 -40.22
N LYS A 349 35.46 -2.82 -39.01
CA LYS A 349 35.76 -2.05 -37.80
C LYS A 349 37.18 -1.50 -37.83
N SER A 350 38.11 -2.28 -38.25
CA SER A 350 39.55 -1.91 -38.35
C SER A 350 39.81 -0.95 -39.50
N LEU A 351 39.19 -1.14 -40.65
CA LEU A 351 39.32 -0.25 -41.82
C LEU A 351 38.94 1.20 -41.51
N VAL A 352 37.88 1.43 -40.72
CA VAL A 352 37.49 2.79 -40.30
C VAL A 352 38.61 3.49 -39.52
N THR A 353 39.36 2.75 -38.74
CA THR A 353 40.49 3.28 -37.94
C THR A 353 41.71 3.54 -38.80
N PHE A 354 42.05 2.62 -39.69
CA PHE A 354 43.24 2.69 -40.56
C PHE A 354 43.10 3.69 -41.71
N HIS A 355 41.90 3.88 -42.23
CA HIS A 355 41.60 4.92 -43.23
C HIS A 355 41.98 6.34 -42.74
N ARG A 356 41.83 6.62 -41.48
CA ARG A 356 42.17 7.91 -40.88
C ARG A 356 43.71 8.15 -40.86
N HIS A 357 44.52 7.11 -40.96
CA HIS A 357 45.98 7.20 -40.84
C HIS A 357 46.72 6.94 -42.16
N GLY A 358 45.99 6.76 -43.27
CA GLY A 358 46.58 6.54 -44.59
C GLY A 358 47.41 5.25 -44.73
N GLN A 359 47.14 4.24 -43.90
CA GLN A 359 47.86 2.98 -43.88
C GLN A 359 47.33 2.02 -44.95
N SER A 360 48.27 1.30 -45.65
CA SER A 360 47.93 0.22 -46.57
C SER A 360 47.44 -1.03 -45.83
N TRP A 361 46.69 -1.87 -46.54
CA TRP A 361 46.26 -3.17 -46.06
C TRP A 361 46.25 -4.16 -47.25
N THR A 362 46.35 -5.45 -46.92
CA THR A 362 46.45 -6.49 -47.93
C THR A 362 45.47 -7.60 -47.62
N ILE A 363 44.86 -8.18 -48.69
CA ILE A 363 44.05 -9.39 -48.62
C ILE A 363 44.83 -10.54 -49.27
N LEU A 364 44.88 -11.66 -48.57
CA LEU A 364 45.31 -12.92 -49.09
C LEU A 364 44.06 -13.81 -49.23
N MET A 365 43.78 -14.28 -50.43
CA MET A 365 42.88 -15.39 -50.73
C MET A 365 43.70 -16.68 -50.88
N ILE A 366 43.35 -17.70 -50.10
CA ILE A 366 44.10 -18.93 -49.92
C ILE A 366 43.18 -20.11 -50.19
N ASP A 367 43.69 -21.07 -50.95
CA ASP A 367 42.96 -22.29 -51.23
C ASP A 367 43.91 -23.52 -51.07
N ILE A 368 43.34 -24.59 -50.51
CA ILE A 368 44.09 -25.84 -50.31
C ILE A 368 44.13 -26.63 -51.64
N ASP A 369 45.30 -26.80 -52.20
CA ASP A 369 45.50 -27.49 -53.48
C ASP A 369 45.01 -28.93 -53.40
N HIS A 370 44.22 -29.30 -54.43
CA HIS A 370 43.74 -30.68 -54.65
C HIS A 370 42.90 -31.21 -53.44
N PHE A 371 42.27 -30.36 -52.64
CA PHE A 371 41.55 -30.76 -51.43
C PHE A 371 40.42 -31.77 -51.68
N LYS A 372 39.71 -31.65 -52.80
CA LYS A 372 38.72 -32.63 -53.20
C LYS A 372 39.34 -34.03 -53.36
N GLN A 373 40.52 -34.15 -54.03
CA GLN A 373 41.18 -35.42 -54.14
C GLN A 373 41.63 -36.02 -52.82
N VAL A 374 41.97 -35.16 -51.84
CA VAL A 374 42.26 -35.58 -50.46
C VAL A 374 41.04 -36.19 -49.84
N ASN A 375 39.89 -35.54 -49.96
CA ASN A 375 38.61 -36.04 -49.40
C ASN A 375 38.19 -37.36 -50.08
N ASP A 376 38.29 -37.43 -51.44
CA ASP A 376 37.92 -38.62 -52.22
C ASP A 376 38.81 -39.83 -51.87
N ARG A 377 40.10 -39.59 -51.57
CA ARG A 377 41.08 -40.66 -51.30
C ARG A 377 41.18 -41.07 -49.83
N PHE A 378 41.07 -40.09 -48.87
CA PHE A 378 41.35 -40.30 -47.45
C PHE A 378 40.12 -40.09 -46.54
N GLY A 379 38.95 -39.73 -47.11
CA GLY A 379 37.73 -39.49 -46.45
C GLY A 379 37.60 -38.08 -45.87
N HIS A 380 36.34 -37.62 -45.65
CA HIS A 380 36.02 -36.30 -45.17
C HIS A 380 36.61 -35.99 -43.76
N ASP A 381 36.70 -36.98 -42.85
CA ASP A 381 37.37 -36.80 -41.56
C ASP A 381 38.81 -36.39 -41.64
N THR A 382 39.51 -36.84 -42.73
CA THR A 382 40.91 -36.43 -43.01
C THR A 382 40.95 -35.00 -43.54
N GLY A 383 40.02 -34.64 -44.42
CA GLY A 383 39.87 -33.27 -44.89
C GLY A 383 39.59 -32.29 -43.75
N ASP A 384 38.67 -32.65 -42.85
CA ASP A 384 38.33 -31.82 -41.68
C ASP A 384 39.55 -31.59 -40.76
N ARG A 385 40.36 -32.62 -40.51
CA ARG A 385 41.61 -32.48 -39.74
C ARG A 385 42.60 -31.56 -40.44
N ILE A 386 42.69 -31.63 -41.80
CA ILE A 386 43.55 -30.74 -42.58
C ILE A 386 43.06 -29.28 -42.44
N LEU A 387 41.77 -29.04 -42.63
CA LEU A 387 41.18 -27.69 -42.42
C LEU A 387 41.49 -27.11 -41.05
N ILE A 388 41.30 -27.90 -39.98
CA ILE A 388 41.65 -27.50 -38.62
C ILE A 388 43.15 -27.20 -38.51
N LYS A 389 44.01 -28.05 -39.04
CA LYS A 389 45.47 -27.87 -38.95
C LYS A 389 45.95 -26.65 -39.73
N VAL A 390 45.40 -26.44 -40.93
CA VAL A 390 45.69 -25.26 -41.75
C VAL A 390 45.26 -23.99 -41.04
N SER A 391 44.04 -23.97 -40.53
CA SER A 391 43.54 -22.80 -39.77
C SER A 391 44.41 -22.45 -38.55
N GLN A 392 44.92 -23.45 -37.82
CA GLN A 392 45.84 -23.27 -36.70
C GLN A 392 47.17 -22.69 -37.16
N ILE A 393 47.73 -23.20 -38.26
CA ILE A 393 49.00 -22.69 -38.81
C ILE A 393 48.81 -21.23 -39.27
N LEU A 394 47.75 -20.94 -40.02
CA LEU A 394 47.49 -19.58 -40.49
C LEU A 394 47.34 -18.62 -39.29
N SER A 395 46.56 -18.99 -38.27
CA SER A 395 46.35 -18.16 -37.09
C SER A 395 47.63 -17.95 -36.26
N ALA A 396 48.50 -18.96 -36.17
CA ALA A 396 49.72 -18.88 -35.36
C ALA A 396 50.83 -18.06 -36.00
N ASN A 397 50.77 -17.85 -37.32
CA ASN A 397 51.82 -17.19 -38.10
C ASN A 397 51.43 -15.79 -38.62
N ILE A 398 50.33 -15.23 -38.15
CA ILE A 398 49.93 -13.83 -38.36
C ILE A 398 49.89 -13.06 -37.02
N ARG A 399 49.89 -11.75 -37.09
CA ARG A 399 49.82 -10.89 -35.91
C ARG A 399 48.42 -10.91 -35.29
N GLN A 400 48.32 -10.59 -33.99
CA GLN A 400 47.03 -10.50 -33.31
C GLN A 400 46.11 -9.40 -33.88
N THR A 401 46.69 -8.42 -34.57
CA THR A 401 45.94 -7.37 -35.28
C THR A 401 45.36 -7.84 -36.60
N ASP A 402 45.91 -8.89 -37.21
CA ASP A 402 45.48 -9.42 -38.48
C ASP A 402 44.27 -10.35 -38.30
N VAL A 403 43.52 -10.55 -39.34
CA VAL A 403 42.30 -11.36 -39.26
C VAL A 403 42.41 -12.53 -40.26
N VAL A 404 42.21 -13.75 -39.76
CA VAL A 404 42.08 -14.94 -40.57
C VAL A 404 40.66 -15.50 -40.50
N CYS A 405 40.13 -15.97 -41.60
CA CYS A 405 38.84 -16.65 -41.61
C CYS A 405 38.83 -17.85 -42.58
N ARG A 406 37.89 -18.74 -42.36
CA ARG A 406 37.46 -19.71 -43.35
C ARG A 406 36.41 -19.03 -44.23
N TRP A 407 36.78 -18.80 -45.49
CA TRP A 407 35.95 -18.05 -46.45
C TRP A 407 34.85 -18.93 -47.06
N GLY A 408 35.17 -20.17 -47.38
CA GLY A 408 34.27 -21.20 -47.92
C GLY A 408 34.89 -22.57 -47.75
N GLY A 409 34.34 -23.65 -48.19
CA GLY A 409 34.77 -25.04 -48.16
C GLY A 409 36.26 -25.27 -47.75
N GLU A 410 37.18 -25.12 -48.71
CA GLU A 410 38.62 -25.24 -48.55
C GLU A 410 39.39 -23.93 -48.69
N GLU A 411 38.62 -22.82 -48.75
CA GLU A 411 39.14 -21.47 -48.91
C GLU A 411 39.29 -20.72 -47.59
N PHE A 412 40.40 -20.00 -47.47
CA PHE A 412 40.67 -19.11 -46.34
C PHE A 412 40.96 -17.71 -46.85
N ALA A 413 40.67 -16.72 -46.03
CA ALA A 413 41.10 -15.34 -46.27
C ALA A 413 41.85 -14.79 -45.06
N VAL A 414 42.93 -14.02 -45.38
CA VAL A 414 43.69 -13.30 -44.36
C VAL A 414 43.70 -11.82 -44.70
N PHE A 415 43.43 -11.00 -43.70
CA PHE A 415 43.54 -9.55 -43.80
C PHE A 415 44.76 -9.09 -42.99
N LEU A 416 45.72 -8.46 -43.66
CA LEU A 416 46.94 -7.93 -43.05
C LEU A 416 46.84 -6.41 -42.95
N PHE A 417 47.08 -5.88 -41.75
CA PHE A 417 47.04 -4.45 -41.49
C PHE A 417 48.41 -3.81 -41.55
N GLY A 418 48.54 -2.64 -42.23
CA GLY A 418 49.78 -1.85 -42.21
C GLY A 418 50.99 -2.59 -42.74
N VAL A 419 50.79 -3.43 -43.80
CA VAL A 419 51.82 -4.24 -44.38
C VAL A 419 52.11 -3.73 -45.79
N THR A 420 53.40 -3.65 -46.15
CA THR A 420 53.80 -3.27 -47.50
C THR A 420 53.52 -4.44 -48.47
N PRO A 421 53.42 -4.19 -49.78
CA PRO A 421 53.27 -5.28 -50.78
C PRO A 421 54.38 -6.33 -50.68
N GLU A 422 55.65 -5.92 -50.53
CA GLU A 422 56.79 -6.82 -50.40
C GLU A 422 56.71 -7.69 -49.17
N ASP A 423 56.32 -7.08 -48.01
CA ASP A 423 56.16 -7.81 -46.73
C ASP A 423 54.98 -8.79 -46.81
N SER A 424 53.92 -8.44 -47.53
CA SER A 424 52.75 -9.34 -47.70
C SER A 424 53.11 -10.60 -48.50
N ILE A 425 53.97 -10.49 -49.50
CA ILE A 425 54.50 -11.62 -50.25
C ILE A 425 55.32 -12.54 -49.34
N ASN A 426 56.19 -11.96 -48.52
CA ASN A 426 56.98 -12.71 -47.55
C ASN A 426 56.13 -13.45 -46.52
N ILE A 427 55.08 -12.80 -45.99
CA ILE A 427 54.11 -13.44 -45.08
C ILE A 427 53.38 -14.59 -45.80
N ALA A 428 52.86 -14.38 -46.99
CA ALA A 428 52.16 -15.39 -47.76
C ALA A 428 53.02 -16.59 -48.08
N GLU A 429 54.27 -16.38 -48.52
CA GLU A 429 55.22 -17.44 -48.76
C GLU A 429 55.60 -18.21 -47.50
N HIS A 430 55.72 -17.49 -46.37
CA HIS A 430 55.93 -18.15 -45.11
C HIS A 430 54.76 -19.04 -44.72
N LEU A 431 53.52 -18.55 -44.83
CA LEU A 431 52.28 -19.32 -44.53
C LEU A 431 52.22 -20.57 -45.48
N ARG A 432 52.47 -20.40 -46.76
CA ARG A 432 52.49 -21.48 -47.71
C ARG A 432 53.49 -22.59 -47.33
N LYS A 433 54.75 -22.21 -47.03
CA LYS A 433 55.86 -23.15 -46.66
C LYS A 433 55.54 -23.81 -45.29
N GLU A 434 55.01 -23.11 -44.34
CA GLU A 434 54.63 -23.67 -43.06
C GLU A 434 53.54 -24.75 -43.16
N VAL A 435 52.57 -24.58 -44.09
CA VAL A 435 51.56 -25.61 -44.33
C VAL A 435 52.18 -26.77 -45.08
N GLU A 436 52.95 -26.51 -46.12
CA GLU A 436 53.69 -27.56 -46.92
C GLU A 436 54.55 -28.44 -46.00
N ASN A 437 55.25 -27.85 -45.05
CA ASN A 437 56.16 -28.57 -44.17
C ASN A 437 55.45 -29.32 -43.03
N LYS A 438 54.33 -28.78 -42.51
CA LYS A 438 53.67 -29.29 -41.29
C LYS A 438 52.42 -30.11 -41.54
N VAL A 439 51.84 -30.07 -42.78
CA VAL A 439 50.61 -30.80 -43.07
C VAL A 439 50.96 -31.90 -44.11
N ILE A 440 51.26 -33.06 -43.55
CA ILE A 440 51.68 -34.22 -44.36
C ILE A 440 50.52 -35.25 -44.38
N LEU A 441 50.17 -35.73 -45.54
CA LEU A 441 49.21 -36.78 -45.74
C LEU A 441 49.77 -38.15 -45.31
N LYS A 442 48.89 -39.13 -45.16
CA LYS A 442 49.28 -40.52 -44.75
C LYS A 442 50.19 -41.22 -45.76
N ASP A 443 50.18 -40.79 -47.01
CA ASP A 443 51.07 -41.32 -48.10
C ASP A 443 52.43 -40.57 -48.21
N GLY A 444 52.69 -39.68 -47.21
CA GLY A 444 53.95 -38.92 -47.17
C GLY A 444 53.97 -37.65 -48.04
N LYS A 445 52.89 -37.35 -48.77
CA LYS A 445 52.81 -36.11 -49.54
C LYS A 445 52.40 -34.90 -48.75
N PRO A 446 53.03 -33.73 -48.99
CA PRO A 446 52.63 -32.51 -48.36
C PRO A 446 51.30 -31.98 -48.88
N VAL A 447 50.49 -31.32 -48.03
CA VAL A 447 49.39 -30.46 -48.45
C VAL A 447 49.97 -29.11 -48.82
N THR A 448 49.58 -28.58 -49.98
CA THR A 448 50.06 -27.28 -50.46
C THR A 448 48.95 -26.25 -50.56
N LEU A 449 49.35 -25.01 -50.61
CA LEU A 449 48.42 -23.85 -50.71
C LEU A 449 48.73 -23.07 -51.98
N SER A 450 47.67 -22.64 -52.66
CA SER A 450 47.77 -21.54 -53.66
C SER A 450 47.27 -20.26 -52.96
N ILE A 451 47.97 -19.15 -53.12
CA ILE A 451 47.65 -17.87 -52.46
C ILE A 451 47.65 -16.77 -53.53
N GLY A 452 46.53 -16.00 -53.51
CA GLY A 452 46.41 -14.77 -54.30
C GLY A 452 46.45 -13.55 -53.37
N ILE A 453 47.19 -12.54 -53.71
CA ILE A 453 47.41 -11.33 -52.97
C ILE A 453 46.83 -10.15 -53.73
N SER A 454 46.09 -9.27 -53.01
CA SER A 454 45.69 -7.95 -53.48
C SER A 454 45.92 -6.90 -52.42
N GLU A 455 46.49 -5.79 -52.84
CA GLU A 455 46.62 -4.60 -51.98
C GLU A 455 45.38 -3.73 -52.09
N GLY A 456 44.93 -3.23 -50.93
CA GLY A 456 43.84 -2.26 -50.86
C GLY A 456 44.37 -0.86 -50.60
N LYS A 457 43.99 0.11 -51.42
CA LYS A 457 44.27 1.53 -51.21
C LYS A 457 43.01 2.24 -50.71
N GLY A 458 43.13 2.86 -49.60
CA GLY A 458 42.41 3.91 -48.91
C GLY A 458 41.02 4.39 -49.32
N GLU A 459 40.20 3.67 -50.09
CA GLU A 459 38.86 4.08 -50.47
C GLU A 459 37.76 3.36 -49.71
N LYS A 460 36.63 4.08 -49.43
CA LYS A 460 35.47 3.59 -48.68
C LYS A 460 34.94 2.29 -49.29
N ASN A 461 34.32 1.46 -48.49
CA ASN A 461 33.59 0.18 -48.70
C ASN A 461 33.72 -0.55 -50.09
N SER A 462 33.80 0.16 -51.19
CA SER A 462 34.06 -0.38 -52.52
C SER A 462 35.49 -0.94 -52.69
N GLY A 463 36.43 -0.51 -51.86
CA GLY A 463 37.80 -0.98 -51.88
C GLY A 463 37.97 -2.40 -51.36
N LEU A 464 37.17 -2.85 -50.38
CA LEU A 464 37.27 -4.19 -49.82
C LEU A 464 36.74 -5.25 -50.78
N GLU A 465 35.58 -5.04 -51.40
CA GLU A 465 34.98 -5.96 -52.38
C GLU A 465 35.88 -6.10 -53.63
N ASN A 466 36.42 -4.99 -54.08
CA ASN A 466 37.34 -4.95 -55.20
C ASN A 466 38.65 -5.72 -54.92
N ALA A 467 39.22 -5.51 -53.72
CA ALA A 467 40.43 -6.22 -53.29
C ALA A 467 40.20 -7.74 -53.18
N PHE A 468 39.03 -8.18 -52.75
CA PHE A 468 38.67 -9.59 -52.76
C PHE A 468 38.62 -10.13 -54.19
N ALA A 469 37.98 -9.42 -55.12
CA ALA A 469 37.91 -9.85 -56.51
C ALA A 469 39.30 -9.90 -57.13
N CYS A 470 40.17 -8.96 -56.87
CA CYS A 470 41.57 -8.96 -57.36
C CYS A 470 42.37 -10.08 -56.71
N ALA A 471 42.26 -10.33 -55.45
CA ALA A 471 42.93 -11.43 -54.74
C ALA A 471 42.49 -12.82 -55.30
N ASP A 472 41.17 -12.95 -55.61
CA ASP A 472 40.65 -14.17 -56.23
C ASP A 472 41.17 -14.41 -57.63
N GLN A 473 41.33 -13.36 -58.47
CA GLN A 473 41.99 -13.44 -59.76
C GLN A 473 43.44 -13.87 -59.61
N ALA A 474 44.20 -13.33 -58.68
CA ALA A 474 45.56 -13.72 -58.38
C ALA A 474 45.65 -15.19 -57.89
N LEU A 475 44.69 -15.62 -57.06
CA LEU A 475 44.56 -17.02 -56.62
C LEU A 475 44.32 -17.96 -57.82
N TYR A 476 43.46 -17.57 -58.76
CA TYR A 476 43.21 -18.31 -59.98
C TYR A 476 44.49 -18.43 -60.82
N GLN A 477 45.30 -17.38 -60.97
CA GLN A 477 46.60 -17.40 -61.59
C GLN A 477 47.56 -18.37 -60.89
N ALA A 478 47.62 -18.37 -59.56
CA ALA A 478 48.45 -19.30 -58.81
C ALA A 478 48.07 -20.75 -59.08
N LYS A 479 46.78 -21.06 -59.19
CA LYS A 479 46.27 -22.40 -59.52
C LYS A 479 46.60 -22.80 -60.96
N THR A 480 46.49 -21.89 -61.94
CA THR A 480 46.78 -22.19 -63.39
C THR A 480 48.25 -22.32 -63.68
N LEU A 481 49.11 -21.59 -62.99
CA LEU A 481 50.54 -21.64 -63.12
C LEU A 481 51.19 -22.86 -62.44
N GLY A 482 50.45 -23.80 -61.90
CA GLY A 482 50.93 -25.08 -61.39
C GLY A 482 50.81 -25.24 -59.87
N ARG A 483 50.00 -24.38 -59.18
CA ARG A 483 49.70 -24.44 -57.75
C ARG A 483 50.92 -24.24 -56.82
N ASN A 484 50.76 -24.44 -55.55
CA ASN A 484 51.82 -24.34 -54.53
C ASN A 484 52.66 -23.07 -54.68
N ARG A 485 52.00 -21.91 -54.84
CA ARG A 485 52.67 -20.61 -55.04
C ARG A 485 51.84 -19.43 -54.61
N VAL A 486 52.49 -18.32 -54.49
CA VAL A 486 51.91 -17.01 -54.26
C VAL A 486 51.89 -16.24 -55.59
N CYS A 487 50.76 -15.63 -55.92
CA CYS A 487 50.63 -14.66 -57.02
C CYS A 487 50.06 -13.33 -56.46
N VAL A 488 50.57 -12.22 -57.01
CA VAL A 488 50.09 -10.88 -56.65
C VAL A 488 49.29 -10.37 -57.85
N PHE A 489 48.14 -9.75 -57.54
CA PHE A 489 47.35 -9.08 -58.56
C PHE A 489 48.10 -7.85 -59.07
N ASP A 490 48.44 -7.85 -60.38
CA ASP A 490 49.11 -6.73 -60.98
C ASP A 490 48.12 -5.84 -61.74
N THR A 491 48.04 -4.59 -61.31
CA THR A 491 47.15 -3.55 -61.90
C THR A 491 47.64 -3.09 -63.31
N THR A 492 48.83 -3.53 -63.74
CA THR A 492 49.38 -3.10 -65.01
C THR A 492 48.88 -3.90 -66.22
N THR A 493 48.05 -4.94 -66.00
CA THR A 493 47.57 -5.86 -67.06
C THR A 493 46.12 -5.61 -67.54
N GLU A 494 45.48 -4.52 -67.10
CA GLU A 494 44.19 -4.11 -67.68
C GLU A 494 44.41 -3.21 -68.91
N THR A 495 44.80 -3.80 -69.99
CA THR A 495 44.59 -3.28 -71.34
C THR A 495 44.35 -4.46 -72.28
N PHE A 496 43.04 -4.87 -72.28
CA PHE A 496 42.42 -5.42 -73.52
C PHE A 496 40.90 -5.39 -73.37
#